data_7a293a8d38447d1ad61de16fdd1589a2
#
_entry.id   7a293a8d38447d1ad61de16fdd1589a2
#
_cell.length_a   1.000
_cell.length_b   1.000
_cell.length_c   1.000
_cell.angle_alpha   90.00
_cell.angle_beta   90.00
_cell.angle_gamma   90.00
#
_symmetry.space_group_name_H-M   'P 1'
#
loop_
_entity.id
_entity.type
_entity.pdbx_description
1 polymer ?
#
loop_
_entity_poly.entity_id
_entity_poly.type
_entity_poly.pdbx_seq_one_letter_code
_entity_poly.pdbx_strand_id
1 'polypeptide(L)'
;MRYWLLILLIIGTTTNANEIGEISELRGNGEILRSQNDDKLLAELALGILSNDDVRTGAGRLAIEFVDDTVLRLTEHSNVVVDEYIFSTTDPSKSKLALRMASGTASFLSGKLSRIDKKNISIKTPSADIAIRGTFFSTSVDELGRSLVILLPDANGNSSGEISVTTWSGTEILNKPFQATMVSTFESEPTKPVVLGNLTLGLINNMLLVNKPPEVEEAIAEQENTGKTDLDKDFFEDAPDLDEDYLEEEEEIS
;
A
#
# COMPACT_ATOMS: atom_id res chain seq x y z
N MET A 1 -70.48 -4.93 14.49
CA MET A 1 -69.43 -4.27 13.65
C MET A 1 -68.09 -4.70 14.15
N ARG A 2 -67.37 -5.56 13.40
CA ARG A 2 -66.02 -6.05 13.81
C ARG A 2 -65.04 -5.36 12.90
N TYR A 3 -64.28 -4.43 13.43
CA TYR A 3 -63.15 -3.79 12.68
C TYR A 3 -61.95 -4.71 12.69
N TRP A 4 -61.60 -5.22 11.52
CA TRP A 4 -60.36 -5.97 11.29
C TRP A 4 -59.26 -4.97 11.01
N LEU A 5 -58.38 -4.81 11.98
CA LEU A 5 -57.15 -4.00 11.82
C LEU A 5 -56.16 -4.80 10.97
N LEU A 6 -55.96 -4.41 9.72
CA LEU A 6 -54.91 -4.90 8.85
C LEU A 6 -53.60 -4.26 9.27
N ILE A 7 -52.76 -5.00 10.01
CA ILE A 7 -51.39 -4.62 10.28
C ILE A 7 -50.58 -4.87 9.01
N LEU A 8 -50.23 -3.80 8.29
CA LEU A 8 -49.35 -3.87 7.13
C LEU A 8 -47.91 -4.03 7.64
N LEU A 9 -47.40 -5.27 7.58
CA LEU A 9 -46.02 -5.60 7.90
C LEU A 9 -45.13 -5.09 6.74
N ILE A 10 -44.52 -3.92 6.90
CA ILE A 10 -43.51 -3.41 5.98
C ILE A 10 -42.25 -4.25 6.18
N ILE A 11 -42.08 -5.26 5.36
CA ILE A 11 -40.81 -5.99 5.24
C ILE A 11 -39.88 -5.04 4.51
N GLY A 12 -39.05 -4.34 5.28
CA GLY A 12 -37.91 -3.58 4.74
C GLY A 12 -36.97 -4.60 4.05
N THR A 13 -36.91 -4.55 2.74
CA THR A 13 -35.84 -5.24 2.00
C THR A 13 -34.55 -4.50 2.31
N THR A 14 -33.75 -5.05 3.24
CA THR A 14 -32.34 -4.65 3.36
C THR A 14 -31.67 -5.04 2.06
N THR A 15 -31.37 -4.06 1.21
CA THR A 15 -30.44 -4.25 0.10
C THR A 15 -29.09 -4.57 0.76
N ASN A 16 -28.71 -5.84 0.77
CA ASN A 16 -27.35 -6.22 1.10
C ASN A 16 -26.47 -5.60 0.02
N ALA A 17 -25.82 -4.47 0.35
CA ALA A 17 -24.72 -3.96 -0.44
C ALA A 17 -23.69 -5.10 -0.50
N ASN A 18 -23.26 -5.45 -1.71
CA ASN A 18 -22.32 -6.56 -1.90
C ASN A 18 -20.95 -6.14 -1.37
N GLU A 19 -20.54 -6.69 -0.25
CA GLU A 19 -19.21 -6.48 0.32
C GLU A 19 -18.17 -7.05 -0.62
N ILE A 20 -17.15 -6.26 -0.91
CA ILE A 20 -16.05 -6.60 -1.82
C ILE A 20 -14.77 -7.00 -1.09
N GLY A 21 -14.76 -6.84 0.23
CA GLY A 21 -13.67 -7.16 1.13
C GLY A 21 -14.02 -6.72 2.54
N GLU A 22 -13.09 -6.90 3.45
CA GLU A 22 -13.23 -6.50 4.85
C GLU A 22 -11.92 -5.96 5.42
N ILE A 23 -11.99 -5.23 6.52
CA ILE A 23 -10.81 -4.81 7.27
C ILE A 23 -10.26 -6.02 8.03
N SER A 24 -9.16 -6.58 7.54
CA SER A 24 -8.50 -7.76 8.12
C SER A 24 -7.52 -7.41 9.24
N GLU A 25 -6.96 -6.18 9.24
CA GLU A 25 -6.01 -5.71 10.24
C GLU A 25 -6.28 -4.23 10.56
N LEU A 26 -6.17 -3.86 11.84
CA LEU A 26 -6.33 -2.48 12.28
C LEU A 26 -5.43 -2.18 13.48
N ARG A 27 -4.66 -1.08 13.41
CA ARG A 27 -3.95 -0.47 14.53
C ARG A 27 -4.17 1.04 14.51
N GLY A 28 -4.51 1.61 15.66
CA GLY A 28 -4.82 3.03 15.77
C GLY A 28 -6.22 3.33 15.24
N ASN A 29 -6.38 4.40 14.48
CA ASN A 29 -7.68 4.88 14.02
C ASN A 29 -7.74 5.05 12.50
N GLY A 30 -8.93 4.87 11.98
CA GLY A 30 -9.28 5.11 10.58
C GLY A 30 -10.77 5.34 10.44
N GLU A 31 -11.20 5.76 9.29
CA GLU A 31 -12.60 6.02 8.96
C GLU A 31 -12.90 5.58 7.52
N ILE A 32 -14.14 5.17 7.31
CA ILE A 32 -14.68 4.80 6.02
C ILE A 32 -15.83 5.75 5.70
N LEU A 33 -15.72 6.48 4.58
CA LEU A 33 -16.82 7.32 4.09
C LEU A 33 -17.52 6.54 2.98
N ARG A 34 -18.79 6.19 3.20
CA ARG A 34 -19.62 5.46 2.25
C ARG A 34 -20.32 6.41 1.30
N SER A 35 -20.05 6.30 0.01
CA SER A 35 -20.68 7.15 -1.01
C SER A 35 -22.17 6.89 -1.20
N GLN A 36 -22.71 5.76 -0.72
CA GLN A 36 -24.11 5.40 -0.93
C GLN A 36 -25.09 6.22 -0.07
N ASN A 37 -24.68 6.65 1.12
CA ASN A 37 -25.53 7.32 2.10
C ASN A 37 -24.79 8.44 2.85
N ASP A 38 -23.60 8.81 2.41
CA ASP A 38 -22.70 9.79 3.06
C ASP A 38 -22.37 9.44 4.53
N ASP A 39 -22.50 8.16 4.89
CA ASP A 39 -22.18 7.72 6.25
C ASP A 39 -20.67 7.71 6.48
N LYS A 40 -20.30 8.20 7.65
CA LYS A 40 -18.95 8.15 8.18
C LYS A 40 -18.86 7.10 9.27
N LEU A 41 -18.18 5.99 8.98
CA LEU A 41 -17.98 4.89 9.90
C LEU A 41 -16.57 4.91 10.46
N LEU A 42 -16.40 4.54 11.72
CA LEU A 42 -15.08 4.26 12.26
C LEU A 42 -14.60 2.92 11.69
N ALA A 43 -13.30 2.84 11.39
CA ALA A 43 -12.70 1.58 10.99
C ALA A 43 -12.69 0.61 12.17
N GLU A 44 -13.19 -0.61 11.95
CA GLU A 44 -13.22 -1.71 12.91
C GLU A 44 -12.82 -3.00 12.20
N LEU A 45 -12.28 -3.97 12.95
CA LEU A 45 -11.97 -5.29 12.39
C LEU A 45 -13.24 -5.97 11.86
N ALA A 46 -13.13 -6.64 10.72
CA ALA A 46 -14.23 -7.30 10.01
C ALA A 46 -15.33 -6.32 9.51
N LEU A 47 -15.06 -5.00 9.50
CA LEU A 47 -15.96 -4.06 8.82
C LEU A 47 -15.90 -4.29 7.31
N GLY A 48 -17.05 -4.63 6.71
CA GLY A 48 -17.18 -4.86 5.28
C GLY A 48 -16.93 -3.57 4.47
N ILE A 49 -16.16 -3.69 3.41
CA ILE A 49 -15.84 -2.62 2.45
C ILE A 49 -16.73 -2.78 1.22
N LEU A 50 -17.22 -1.66 0.72
CA LEU A 50 -18.08 -1.58 -0.47
C LEU A 50 -17.36 -0.85 -1.61
N SER A 51 -17.82 -1.06 -2.84
CA SER A 51 -17.40 -0.22 -3.97
C SER A 51 -17.75 1.24 -3.71
N ASN A 52 -16.85 2.13 -4.07
CA ASN A 52 -16.87 3.57 -3.83
C ASN A 52 -16.71 4.00 -2.36
N ASP A 53 -16.31 3.11 -1.47
CA ASP A 53 -15.87 3.52 -0.14
C ASP A 53 -14.55 4.30 -0.21
N ASP A 54 -14.49 5.42 0.52
CA ASP A 54 -13.29 6.23 0.73
C ASP A 54 -12.71 5.86 2.11
N VAL A 55 -11.56 5.18 2.06
CA VAL A 55 -10.87 4.63 3.23
C VAL A 55 -9.76 5.58 3.64
N ARG A 56 -9.79 6.05 4.88
CA ARG A 56 -8.84 6.99 5.44
C ARG A 56 -8.24 6.47 6.73
N THR A 57 -6.92 6.55 6.83
CA THR A 57 -6.21 6.32 8.08
C THR A 57 -5.85 7.65 8.74
N GLY A 58 -5.98 7.73 10.06
CA GLY A 58 -5.41 8.81 10.87
C GLY A 58 -4.00 8.46 11.31
N ALA A 59 -3.70 8.63 12.61
CA ALA A 59 -2.48 8.10 13.24
C ALA A 59 -2.64 6.58 13.45
N GLY A 60 -2.91 5.86 12.36
CA GLY A 60 -3.23 4.45 12.38
C GLY A 60 -2.95 3.78 11.06
N ARG A 61 -3.12 2.49 11.05
CA ARG A 61 -2.81 1.62 9.92
C ARG A 61 -3.89 0.57 9.81
N LEU A 62 -4.24 0.19 8.59
CA LEU A 62 -5.21 -0.86 8.34
C LEU A 62 -4.85 -1.70 7.12
N ALA A 63 -5.38 -2.93 7.08
CA ALA A 63 -5.36 -3.75 5.88
C ALA A 63 -6.79 -4.12 5.49
N ILE A 64 -7.04 -4.11 4.19
CA ILE A 64 -8.26 -4.61 3.56
C ILE A 64 -7.91 -5.88 2.82
N GLU A 65 -8.63 -6.94 3.10
CA GLU A 65 -8.60 -8.20 2.35
C GLU A 65 -9.83 -8.27 1.45
N PHE A 66 -9.61 -8.30 0.14
CA PHE A 66 -10.68 -8.42 -0.84
C PHE A 66 -11.06 -9.88 -1.06
N VAL A 67 -12.28 -10.12 -1.57
CA VAL A 67 -12.81 -11.48 -1.78
C VAL A 67 -12.02 -12.33 -2.79
N ASP A 68 -11.06 -11.75 -3.52
CA ASP A 68 -10.14 -12.43 -4.42
C ASP A 68 -8.75 -12.72 -3.80
N ASP A 69 -8.61 -12.57 -2.49
CA ASP A 69 -7.37 -12.66 -1.71
C ASP A 69 -6.35 -11.53 -2.02
N THR A 70 -6.78 -10.46 -2.67
CA THR A 70 -5.96 -9.24 -2.79
C THR A 70 -5.90 -8.56 -1.43
N VAL A 71 -4.71 -8.13 -1.01
CA VAL A 71 -4.51 -7.41 0.24
C VAL A 71 -3.97 -6.00 -0.03
N LEU A 72 -4.69 -5.00 0.45
CA LEU A 72 -4.29 -3.60 0.44
C LEU A 72 -3.98 -3.16 1.86
N ARG A 73 -2.73 -2.77 2.13
CA ARG A 73 -2.30 -2.22 3.42
C ARG A 73 -2.06 -0.74 3.30
N LEU A 74 -2.64 0.03 4.22
CA LEU A 74 -2.51 1.48 4.29
C LEU A 74 -1.73 1.86 5.55
N THR A 75 -0.75 2.75 5.41
CA THR A 75 -0.04 3.34 6.54
C THR A 75 -0.80 4.56 7.09
N GLU A 76 -0.18 5.27 8.00
CA GLU A 76 -0.73 6.50 8.61
C GLU A 76 -0.99 7.57 7.55
N HIS A 77 -2.05 8.36 7.74
CA HIS A 77 -2.43 9.49 6.88
C HIS A 77 -2.62 9.13 5.40
N SER A 78 -3.07 7.90 5.14
CA SER A 78 -3.39 7.45 3.78
C SER A 78 -4.86 7.67 3.46
N ASN A 79 -5.13 7.97 2.18
CA ASN A 79 -6.46 8.12 1.63
C ASN A 79 -6.57 7.35 0.33
N VAL A 80 -7.46 6.35 0.31
CA VAL A 80 -7.71 5.50 -0.86
C VAL A 80 -9.20 5.28 -1.07
N VAL A 81 -9.67 5.52 -2.29
CA VAL A 81 -11.03 5.21 -2.72
C VAL A 81 -11.03 3.91 -3.54
N VAL A 82 -11.94 3.00 -3.23
CA VAL A 82 -12.19 1.80 -4.05
C VAL A 82 -13.19 2.17 -5.15
N ASP A 83 -12.69 2.68 -6.27
CA ASP A 83 -13.56 3.19 -7.36
C ASP A 83 -14.42 2.10 -8.00
N GLU A 84 -13.85 0.91 -8.21
CA GLU A 84 -14.56 -0.19 -8.86
C GLU A 84 -13.95 -1.52 -8.43
N TYR A 85 -14.82 -2.46 -8.07
CA TYR A 85 -14.43 -3.84 -7.84
C TYR A 85 -15.46 -4.78 -8.46
N ILE A 86 -14.98 -5.62 -9.37
CA ILE A 86 -15.75 -6.69 -10.01
C ILE A 86 -14.90 -7.96 -9.93
N PHE A 87 -15.40 -8.99 -9.30
CA PHE A 87 -14.77 -10.31 -9.30
C PHE A 87 -15.73 -11.35 -9.85
N SER A 88 -15.38 -11.95 -10.96
CA SER A 88 -16.18 -12.97 -11.64
C SER A 88 -15.39 -14.27 -11.78
N THR A 89 -15.85 -15.31 -11.13
CA THR A 89 -15.28 -16.66 -11.26
C THR A 89 -15.71 -17.36 -12.55
N THR A 90 -16.83 -16.93 -13.15
CA THR A 90 -17.39 -17.50 -14.38
C THR A 90 -16.86 -16.85 -15.66
N ASP A 91 -16.58 -15.55 -15.60
CA ASP A 91 -15.97 -14.78 -16.70
C ASP A 91 -14.84 -13.90 -16.15
N PRO A 92 -13.64 -14.48 -15.98
CA PRO A 92 -12.51 -13.76 -15.41
C PRO A 92 -12.11 -12.49 -16.15
N SER A 93 -12.39 -12.40 -17.45
CA SER A 93 -12.04 -11.21 -18.26
C SER A 93 -12.80 -9.96 -17.85
N LYS A 94 -13.94 -10.10 -17.15
CA LYS A 94 -14.72 -9.01 -16.59
C LYS A 94 -14.28 -8.58 -15.19
N SER A 95 -13.38 -9.33 -14.58
CA SER A 95 -12.90 -9.00 -13.24
C SER A 95 -12.02 -7.75 -13.29
N LYS A 96 -12.21 -6.83 -12.33
CA LYS A 96 -11.52 -5.55 -12.28
C LYS A 96 -11.43 -5.02 -10.86
N LEU A 97 -10.29 -4.42 -10.53
CA LEU A 97 -10.10 -3.60 -9.34
C LEU A 97 -9.49 -2.27 -9.74
N ALA A 98 -10.18 -1.19 -9.48
CA ALA A 98 -9.69 0.16 -9.67
C ALA A 98 -9.67 0.90 -8.34
N LEU A 99 -8.51 1.40 -7.96
CA LEU A 99 -8.27 2.20 -6.76
C LEU A 99 -7.84 3.61 -7.15
N ARG A 100 -8.16 4.58 -6.32
CA ARG A 100 -7.64 5.94 -6.41
C ARG A 100 -7.01 6.31 -5.09
N MET A 101 -5.73 6.63 -5.12
CA MET A 101 -4.95 7.01 -3.96
C MET A 101 -4.65 8.50 -4.01
N ALA A 102 -5.12 9.25 -3.02
CA ALA A 102 -4.93 10.69 -2.96
C ALA A 102 -3.67 11.07 -2.17
N SER A 103 -3.33 10.34 -1.11
CA SER A 103 -2.17 10.60 -0.26
C SER A 103 -1.78 9.38 0.57
N GLY A 104 -0.58 9.40 1.16
CA GLY A 104 -0.08 8.41 2.10
C GLY A 104 0.74 7.31 1.44
N THR A 105 0.85 6.16 2.09
CA THR A 105 1.58 5.00 1.58
C THR A 105 0.70 3.75 1.63
N ALA A 106 0.66 3.04 0.52
CA ALA A 106 -0.05 1.79 0.37
C ALA A 106 0.90 0.67 -0.07
N SER A 107 0.72 -0.53 0.48
CA SER A 107 1.31 -1.73 -0.09
C SER A 107 0.21 -2.66 -0.57
N PHE A 108 0.49 -3.31 -1.67
CA PHE A 108 -0.48 -4.08 -2.41
C PHE A 108 0.09 -5.46 -2.74
N LEU A 109 -0.57 -6.49 -2.24
CA LEU A 109 -0.28 -7.88 -2.59
C LEU A 109 -1.45 -8.39 -3.44
N SER A 110 -1.18 -8.65 -4.71
CA SER A 110 -2.22 -9.07 -5.64
C SER A 110 -2.70 -10.50 -5.39
N GLY A 111 -4.01 -10.67 -5.38
CA GLY A 111 -4.69 -11.96 -5.26
C GLY A 111 -4.95 -12.64 -6.60
N LYS A 112 -6.12 -13.28 -6.71
CA LYS A 112 -6.53 -14.09 -7.87
C LYS A 112 -6.76 -13.25 -9.13
N LEU A 113 -7.23 -12.01 -8.96
CA LEU A 113 -7.55 -11.08 -10.05
C LEU A 113 -6.36 -10.81 -10.98
N SER A 114 -5.18 -10.65 -10.42
CA SER A 114 -3.97 -10.31 -11.15
C SER A 114 -3.44 -11.43 -12.05
N ARG A 115 -3.87 -12.67 -11.81
CA ARG A 115 -3.46 -13.84 -12.61
C ARG A 115 -4.22 -13.97 -13.92
N ILE A 116 -5.30 -13.21 -14.07
CA ILE A 116 -6.26 -13.35 -15.16
C ILE A 116 -5.89 -12.46 -16.36
N ASP A 117 -5.64 -11.17 -16.16
CA ASP A 117 -5.21 -10.23 -17.20
C ASP A 117 -4.38 -9.08 -16.59
N LYS A 118 -3.44 -8.53 -17.40
CA LYS A 118 -2.56 -7.42 -17.05
C LYS A 118 -3.27 -6.10 -16.75
N LYS A 119 -4.54 -5.96 -17.13
CA LYS A 119 -5.30 -4.71 -17.03
C LYS A 119 -6.35 -4.72 -15.93
N ASN A 120 -6.45 -5.82 -15.21
CA ASN A 120 -7.54 -6.02 -14.25
C ASN A 120 -7.34 -5.25 -12.95
N ILE A 121 -6.11 -4.81 -12.65
CA ILE A 121 -5.82 -4.02 -11.46
C ILE A 121 -5.13 -2.73 -11.84
N SER A 122 -5.72 -1.61 -11.43
CA SER A 122 -5.18 -0.28 -11.64
C SER A 122 -5.28 0.59 -10.39
N ILE A 123 -4.25 1.40 -10.15
CA ILE A 123 -4.27 2.43 -9.11
C ILE A 123 -3.99 3.77 -9.78
N LYS A 124 -4.87 4.73 -9.55
CA LYS A 124 -4.69 6.12 -9.97
C LYS A 124 -4.16 6.95 -8.82
N THR A 125 -3.11 7.70 -9.08
CA THR A 125 -2.59 8.72 -8.19
C THR A 125 -2.73 10.10 -8.85
N PRO A 126 -2.48 11.21 -8.14
CA PRO A 126 -2.49 12.53 -8.75
C PRO A 126 -1.50 12.70 -9.89
N SER A 127 -0.39 11.94 -9.88
CA SER A 127 0.70 12.09 -10.86
C SER A 127 0.85 10.92 -11.83
N ALA A 128 0.18 9.77 -11.64
CA ALA A 128 0.36 8.60 -12.50
C ALA A 128 -0.84 7.64 -12.51
N ASP A 129 -1.01 6.93 -13.62
CA ASP A 129 -1.80 5.72 -13.72
C ASP A 129 -0.87 4.49 -13.59
N ILE A 130 -1.14 3.62 -12.60
CA ILE A 130 -0.35 2.44 -12.27
C ILE A 130 -1.18 1.21 -12.65
N ALA A 131 -0.68 0.40 -13.60
CA ALA A 131 -1.29 -0.87 -13.97
C ALA A 131 -0.40 -2.03 -13.51
N ILE A 132 -1.03 -3.09 -12.99
CA ILE A 132 -0.36 -4.14 -12.22
C ILE A 132 -0.61 -5.50 -12.84
N ARG A 133 0.45 -6.30 -12.90
CA ARG A 133 0.40 -7.69 -13.32
C ARG A 133 1.05 -8.59 -12.29
N GLY A 134 0.23 -9.14 -11.39
CA GLY A 134 0.65 -10.16 -10.43
C GLY A 134 1.84 -9.71 -9.60
N THR A 135 1.69 -8.74 -8.70
CA THR A 135 2.83 -8.16 -8.00
C THR A 135 2.59 -7.96 -6.51
N PHE A 136 3.72 -7.91 -5.80
CA PHE A 136 3.83 -7.27 -4.50
C PHE A 136 4.58 -5.95 -4.69
N PHE A 137 3.97 -4.82 -4.31
CA PHE A 137 4.59 -3.51 -4.50
C PHE A 137 4.13 -2.50 -3.43
N SER A 138 4.85 -1.40 -3.33
CA SER A 138 4.48 -0.25 -2.52
C SER A 138 4.36 0.99 -3.39
N THR A 139 3.39 1.84 -3.07
CA THR A 139 3.29 3.18 -3.65
C THR A 139 3.07 4.20 -2.55
N SER A 140 3.73 5.35 -2.68
CA SER A 140 3.57 6.49 -1.79
C SER A 140 3.18 7.72 -2.60
N VAL A 141 2.21 8.49 -2.08
CA VAL A 141 1.81 9.79 -2.63
C VAL A 141 2.03 10.84 -1.55
N ASP A 142 2.88 11.80 -1.83
CA ASP A 142 3.20 12.88 -0.89
C ASP A 142 2.17 14.03 -0.94
N GLU A 143 2.36 15.03 -0.08
CA GLU A 143 1.48 16.20 0.03
C GLU A 143 1.44 17.06 -1.25
N LEU A 144 2.43 16.94 -2.13
CA LEU A 144 2.49 17.62 -3.43
C LEU A 144 1.85 16.78 -4.54
N GLY A 145 1.36 15.57 -4.24
CA GLY A 145 0.79 14.64 -5.21
C GLY A 145 1.82 13.84 -5.99
N ARG A 146 3.12 13.93 -5.65
CA ARG A 146 4.17 13.14 -6.29
C ARG A 146 4.06 11.68 -5.87
N SER A 147 4.28 10.78 -6.82
CA SER A 147 4.15 9.34 -6.59
C SER A 147 5.50 8.64 -6.70
N LEU A 148 5.80 7.82 -5.71
CA LEU A 148 6.91 6.86 -5.72
C LEU A 148 6.31 5.46 -5.81
N VAL A 149 6.76 4.66 -6.78
CA VAL A 149 6.32 3.28 -6.98
C VAL A 149 7.51 2.35 -6.89
N ILE A 150 7.42 1.30 -6.07
CA ILE A 150 8.50 0.35 -5.82
C ILE A 150 7.97 -1.06 -6.02
N LEU A 151 8.56 -1.82 -6.94
CA LEU A 151 8.29 -3.24 -7.11
C LEU A 151 9.03 -4.03 -6.02
N LEU A 152 8.29 -4.77 -5.20
CA LEU A 152 8.84 -5.58 -4.12
C LEU A 152 9.12 -7.02 -4.60
N PRO A 153 10.08 -7.71 -3.99
CA PRO A 153 10.38 -9.10 -4.32
C PRO A 153 9.27 -10.06 -3.87
N ASP A 154 9.24 -11.22 -4.50
CA ASP A 154 8.53 -12.38 -3.96
C ASP A 154 9.32 -13.02 -2.79
N ALA A 155 8.77 -14.07 -2.19
CA ALA A 155 9.39 -14.80 -1.07
C ALA A 155 10.79 -15.39 -1.40
N ASN A 156 11.12 -15.55 -2.68
CA ASN A 156 12.42 -16.07 -3.12
C ASN A 156 13.40 -14.94 -3.53
N GLY A 157 13.04 -13.68 -3.31
CA GLY A 157 13.84 -12.53 -3.71
C GLY A 157 13.78 -12.20 -5.20
N ASN A 158 12.94 -12.87 -5.99
CA ASN A 158 12.75 -12.60 -7.40
C ASN A 158 11.73 -11.49 -7.63
N SER A 159 11.60 -11.02 -8.88
CA SER A 159 10.53 -10.11 -9.23
C SER A 159 9.17 -10.76 -8.98
N SER A 160 8.32 -10.10 -8.17
CA SER A 160 6.96 -10.57 -7.90
C SER A 160 6.01 -10.39 -9.10
N GLY A 161 6.43 -9.65 -10.14
CA GLY A 161 5.63 -9.41 -11.34
C GLY A 161 6.09 -8.20 -12.15
N GLU A 162 5.14 -7.45 -12.71
CA GLU A 162 5.39 -6.29 -13.57
C GLU A 162 4.43 -5.15 -13.24
N ILE A 163 4.96 -3.93 -13.17
CA ILE A 163 4.18 -2.70 -12.97
C ILE A 163 4.45 -1.78 -14.15
N SER A 164 3.40 -1.21 -14.71
CA SER A 164 3.47 -0.12 -15.69
C SER A 164 3.03 1.17 -15.02
N VAL A 165 3.90 2.17 -15.03
CA VAL A 165 3.64 3.53 -14.49
C VAL A 165 3.53 4.48 -15.68
N THR A 166 2.35 5.04 -15.90
CA THR A 166 2.00 5.79 -17.10
C THR A 166 1.58 7.22 -16.74
N THR A 167 2.07 8.16 -17.51
CA THR A 167 1.67 9.58 -17.52
C THR A 167 1.30 10.01 -18.93
N TRP A 168 0.93 11.27 -19.12
CA TRP A 168 0.72 11.77 -20.50
C TRP A 168 2.00 11.80 -21.33
N SER A 169 3.17 11.94 -20.70
CA SER A 169 4.45 12.10 -21.37
C SER A 169 5.21 10.79 -21.59
N GLY A 170 4.83 9.69 -20.91
CA GLY A 170 5.51 8.42 -21.09
C GLY A 170 5.08 7.32 -20.16
N THR A 171 5.70 6.17 -20.34
CA THR A 171 5.45 4.97 -19.54
C THR A 171 6.79 4.33 -19.17
N GLU A 172 6.94 4.00 -17.89
CA GLU A 172 8.06 3.19 -17.40
C GLU A 172 7.56 1.86 -16.84
N ILE A 173 8.38 0.81 -17.01
CA ILE A 173 8.06 -0.55 -16.58
C ILE A 173 9.02 -1.00 -15.48
N LEU A 174 8.45 -1.41 -14.35
CA LEU A 174 9.17 -2.04 -13.26
C LEU A 174 9.00 -3.56 -13.37
N ASN A 175 10.09 -4.30 -13.48
CA ASN A 175 10.08 -5.75 -13.62
C ASN A 175 11.25 -6.45 -12.90
N LYS A 176 11.99 -5.70 -12.07
CA LYS A 176 13.06 -6.23 -11.22
C LYS A 176 12.76 -5.96 -9.75
N PRO A 177 13.19 -6.84 -8.83
CA PRO A 177 13.03 -6.62 -7.39
C PRO A 177 13.65 -5.28 -6.99
N PHE A 178 12.97 -4.55 -6.09
CA PHE A 178 13.36 -3.24 -5.59
C PHE A 178 13.54 -2.14 -6.64
N GLN A 179 13.06 -2.38 -7.85
CA GLN A 179 13.04 -1.36 -8.88
C GLN A 179 11.99 -0.30 -8.55
N ALA A 180 12.37 0.95 -8.65
CA ALA A 180 11.54 2.09 -8.31
C ALA A 180 11.53 3.15 -9.41
N THR A 181 10.41 3.85 -9.54
CA THR A 181 10.27 5.07 -10.33
C THR A 181 9.52 6.13 -9.55
N MET A 182 9.79 7.38 -9.84
CA MET A 182 9.12 8.54 -9.25
C MET A 182 8.45 9.37 -10.33
N VAL A 183 7.27 9.90 -10.03
CA VAL A 183 6.52 10.78 -10.90
C VAL A 183 6.16 12.05 -10.14
N SER A 184 6.54 13.21 -10.70
CA SER A 184 6.30 14.50 -10.06
C SER A 184 4.92 15.06 -10.38
N THR A 185 4.50 15.02 -11.66
CA THR A 185 3.18 15.45 -12.13
C THR A 185 2.72 14.53 -13.26
N PHE A 186 1.44 14.55 -13.57
CA PHE A 186 0.87 13.73 -14.65
C PHE A 186 1.38 14.14 -16.05
N GLU A 187 1.88 15.36 -16.19
CA GLU A 187 2.50 15.90 -17.42
C GLU A 187 3.98 15.54 -17.58
N SER A 188 4.67 15.13 -16.48
CA SER A 188 6.08 14.76 -16.52
C SER A 188 6.26 13.29 -16.87
N GLU A 189 7.36 12.93 -17.54
CA GLU A 189 7.73 11.54 -17.70
C GLU A 189 8.09 10.92 -16.33
N PRO A 190 7.72 9.64 -16.09
CA PRO A 190 8.24 8.93 -14.94
C PRO A 190 9.78 8.85 -15.01
N THR A 191 10.47 8.92 -13.88
CA THR A 191 11.93 8.75 -13.86
C THR A 191 12.30 7.37 -14.37
N LYS A 192 13.46 7.25 -15.02
CA LYS A 192 13.98 5.93 -15.42
C LYS A 192 14.07 5.02 -14.19
N PRO A 193 13.60 3.76 -14.30
CA PRO A 193 13.58 2.85 -13.19
C PRO A 193 14.98 2.57 -12.65
N VAL A 194 15.15 2.76 -11.32
CA VAL A 194 16.40 2.48 -10.62
C VAL A 194 16.18 1.35 -9.60
N VAL A 195 17.19 0.49 -9.41
CA VAL A 195 17.16 -0.52 -8.36
C VAL A 195 17.70 0.10 -7.08
N LEU A 196 16.90 0.08 -6.01
CA LEU A 196 17.26 0.62 -4.70
C LEU A 196 18.13 -0.40 -3.96
N GLY A 197 19.45 -0.21 -3.99
CA GLY A 197 20.44 -1.17 -3.45
C GLY A 197 20.47 -1.29 -1.93
N ASN A 198 19.94 -0.29 -1.21
CA ASN A 198 19.94 -0.25 0.26
C ASN A 198 18.56 -0.48 0.88
N LEU A 199 17.57 -0.88 0.08
CA LEU A 199 16.25 -1.24 0.57
C LEU A 199 16.29 -2.68 1.06
N THR A 200 16.43 -2.85 2.38
CA THR A 200 16.21 -4.14 2.99
C THR A 200 14.70 -4.38 3.19
N LEU A 201 14.28 -5.64 3.16
CA LEU A 201 12.91 -6.01 3.52
C LEU A 201 12.55 -5.49 4.93
N GLY A 202 13.52 -5.36 5.84
CA GLY A 202 13.33 -4.75 7.16
C GLY A 202 12.96 -3.26 7.11
N LEU A 203 13.56 -2.45 6.22
CA LEU A 203 13.17 -1.05 6.01
C LEU A 203 11.77 -0.94 5.41
N ILE A 204 11.45 -1.78 4.44
CA ILE A 204 10.11 -1.87 3.85
C ILE A 204 9.09 -2.27 4.92
N ASN A 205 9.44 -3.17 5.83
CA ASN A 205 8.57 -3.62 6.91
C ASN A 205 8.31 -2.57 7.98
N ASN A 206 9.23 -1.66 8.23
CA ASN A 206 8.98 -0.50 9.08
C ASN A 206 8.12 0.56 8.40
N MET A 207 8.11 0.59 7.06
CA MET A 207 7.20 1.39 6.24
C MET A 207 5.87 0.67 6.00
N LEU A 208 5.91 -0.66 5.96
CA LEU A 208 4.78 -1.57 5.73
C LEU A 208 4.51 -2.32 7.04
N LEU A 209 3.52 -2.15 7.63
CA LEU A 209 2.69 -2.66 8.52
C LEU A 209 2.48 -4.03 9.00
N VAL A 210 2.06 -4.16 10.00
CA VAL A 210 1.35 -4.96 10.99
C VAL A 210 1.36 -6.49 10.87
N ASN A 211 1.11 -7.13 9.79
CA ASN A 211 1.28 -8.58 9.57
C ASN A 211 1.81 -8.83 8.16
N LYS A 212 2.98 -9.43 8.13
CA LYS A 212 3.61 -9.87 6.89
C LYS A 212 2.99 -11.19 6.48
N PRO A 213 2.82 -11.47 5.18
CA PRO A 213 2.58 -12.84 4.75
C PRO A 213 3.66 -13.75 5.34
N PRO A 214 3.33 -14.97 5.80
CA PRO A 214 4.30 -15.90 6.40
C PRO A 214 5.55 -16.11 5.54
N GLU A 215 5.37 -16.15 4.22
CA GLU A 215 6.46 -16.29 3.26
C GLU A 215 7.43 -15.11 3.25
N VAL A 216 6.93 -13.90 3.55
CA VAL A 216 7.77 -12.69 3.66
C VAL A 216 8.45 -12.63 5.03
N GLU A 217 7.82 -13.13 6.09
CA GLU A 217 8.45 -13.26 7.41
C GLU A 217 9.63 -14.23 7.38
N GLU A 218 9.46 -15.38 6.71
CA GLU A 218 10.55 -16.37 6.54
C GLU A 218 11.73 -15.77 5.75
N ALA A 219 11.46 -15.08 4.63
CA ALA A 219 12.51 -14.46 3.82
C ALA A 219 13.27 -13.35 4.56
N ILE A 220 12.60 -12.61 5.46
CA ILE A 220 13.24 -11.60 6.30
C ILE A 220 14.13 -12.25 7.36
N ALA A 221 13.63 -13.27 8.05
CA ALA A 221 14.38 -14.01 9.05
C ALA A 221 15.66 -14.66 8.47
N GLU A 222 15.58 -15.15 7.23
CA GLU A 222 16.73 -15.67 6.50
C GLU A 222 17.75 -14.58 6.15
N GLN A 223 17.30 -13.39 5.71
CA GLN A 223 18.21 -12.28 5.40
C GLN A 223 18.84 -11.65 6.62
N GLU A 224 18.11 -11.50 7.73
CA GLU A 224 18.67 -11.03 8.99
C GLU A 224 19.71 -11.99 9.55
N ASN A 225 19.55 -13.30 9.31
CA ASN A 225 20.49 -14.32 9.75
C ASN A 225 21.75 -14.38 8.87
N THR A 226 21.67 -14.03 7.59
CA THR A 226 22.81 -13.92 6.67
C THR A 226 23.53 -12.58 6.74
N GLY A 227 22.84 -11.50 7.14
CA GLY A 227 23.40 -10.14 7.28
C GLY A 227 24.16 -9.89 8.59
N LYS A 228 24.05 -10.77 9.58
CA LYS A 228 24.71 -10.62 10.89
C LYS A 228 26.21 -10.88 10.90
N THR A 229 26.83 -11.24 9.77
CA THR A 229 28.24 -11.60 9.73
C THR A 229 29.22 -10.50 9.33
N ASP A 230 28.78 -9.34 8.81
CA ASP A 230 29.73 -8.34 8.30
C ASP A 230 29.49 -6.88 8.73
N LEU A 231 28.40 -6.55 9.44
CA LEU A 231 28.11 -5.14 9.83
C LEU A 231 28.19 -4.89 11.34
N ASP A 232 28.39 -5.91 12.16
CA ASP A 232 28.62 -5.79 13.62
C ASP A 232 30.11 -5.74 14.02
N LYS A 233 31.01 -5.57 13.07
CA LYS A 233 32.41 -5.26 13.33
C LYS A 233 32.68 -3.78 13.10
N ASP A 234 32.76 -3.06 14.23
CA ASP A 234 33.65 -1.94 14.44
C ASP A 234 33.54 -0.72 13.54
N PHE A 235 32.45 0.06 13.63
CA PHE A 235 32.50 1.46 13.21
C PHE A 235 32.68 2.45 14.36
N PHE A 236 32.77 1.96 15.62
CA PHE A 236 32.94 2.80 16.81
C PHE A 236 34.17 2.47 17.66
N GLU A 237 35.01 1.51 17.26
CA GLU A 237 36.24 1.19 18.04
C GLU A 237 37.51 1.90 17.55
N ASP A 238 37.49 2.55 16.39
CA ASP A 238 38.63 3.32 15.86
C ASP A 238 38.34 4.81 15.67
N ALA A 239 37.55 5.44 16.53
CA ALA A 239 37.57 6.88 16.64
C ALA A 239 38.87 7.23 17.39
N PRO A 240 39.86 7.95 16.74
CA PRO A 240 41.01 8.44 17.49
C PRO A 240 40.51 9.37 18.59
N ASP A 241 41.03 9.16 19.82
CA ASP A 241 40.88 10.10 20.91
C ASP A 241 41.24 11.48 20.39
N LEU A 242 40.28 12.36 20.28
CA LEU A 242 40.52 13.78 20.08
C LEU A 242 41.04 14.31 21.41
N ASP A 243 42.37 14.35 21.56
CA ASP A 243 43.04 14.97 22.65
C ASP A 243 42.47 16.36 22.90
N GLU A 244 42.20 16.68 24.18
CA GLU A 244 41.66 17.95 24.68
C GLU A 244 42.59 19.18 24.48
N ASP A 245 43.56 19.12 23.60
CA ASP A 245 44.62 20.15 23.45
C ASP A 245 44.28 21.31 22.50
N TYR A 246 43.05 21.39 21.96
CA TYR A 246 42.70 22.48 21.06
C TYR A 246 41.89 23.64 21.67
N LEU A 247 41.71 23.70 23.00
CA LEU A 247 40.90 24.74 23.64
C LEU A 247 41.70 25.79 24.46
N GLU A 248 43.05 25.79 24.41
CA GLU A 248 43.86 26.73 25.21
C GLU A 248 44.57 27.85 24.40
N GLU A 249 44.33 28.05 23.09
CA GLU A 249 45.01 29.07 22.30
C GLU A 249 44.21 30.34 21.94
N GLU A 250 43.07 30.64 22.55
CA GLU A 250 42.33 31.90 22.26
C GLU A 250 42.23 32.90 23.44
N GLU A 251 43.06 32.85 24.46
CA GLU A 251 43.07 33.86 25.57
C GLU A 251 44.33 34.72 25.69
N GLU A 252 45.20 34.84 24.68
CA GLU A 252 46.35 35.78 24.74
C GLU A 252 46.43 36.69 23.51
N ILE A 253 45.39 37.46 23.15
CA ILE A 253 45.56 38.71 22.41
C ILE A 253 44.48 39.71 22.88
N SER A 254 44.81 40.47 23.89
CA SER A 254 44.13 41.73 24.19
C SER A 254 45.10 42.70 24.82
#